data_9e319c5ffb48e2f488332a2fde12ba30
#
_entry.id   9e319c5ffb48e2f488332a2fde12ba30
#
_cell.length_a   1.000
_cell.length_b   1.000
_cell.length_c   1.000
_cell.angle_alpha   90.00
_cell.angle_beta   90.00
_cell.angle_gamma   90.00
#
_symmetry.space_group_name_H-M   'P 1'
#
loop_
_entity.id
_entity.type
_entity.pdbx_description
1 polymer ?
#
loop_
_entity_poly.entity_id
_entity_poly.type
_entity_poly.pdbx_seq_one_letter_code
_entity_poly.pdbx_strand_id
1 'polypeptide(L)'
;LLDLLVRSRPKALSKQHIRGQLWPETVVGDASLTVAVAELRSALGDDAKEPRYVRTVYGFGYAFAGEAEAEKDRGVSSTGVAPRVLWEKRIIPLVEGENVLGRDEDVPVRIDAPGVSRRHACIRVVGSDATIEDLGSKNGTYVGDGASPITGPTVLPDDCRFRLARVLLVFRSSPEAGSTLTEHRG
;
A
#
# COMPACT_ATOMS: atom_id res chain seq x y z
N LEU A 1 -6.14 -13.33 10.46
CA LEU A 1 -7.58 -13.47 10.21
C LEU A 1 -8.25 -12.09 10.16
N LEU A 2 -8.10 -11.26 11.21
CA LEU A 2 -8.73 -9.91 11.25
C LEU A 2 -8.34 -9.07 10.04
N ASP A 3 -7.06 -8.94 9.75
CA ASP A 3 -6.54 -8.17 8.62
C ASP A 3 -7.14 -8.64 7.28
N LEU A 4 -7.24 -9.96 7.07
CA LEU A 4 -7.85 -10.55 5.88
C LEU A 4 -9.33 -10.16 5.73
N LEU A 5 -10.11 -10.18 6.82
CA LEU A 5 -11.52 -9.80 6.82
C LEU A 5 -11.70 -8.30 6.60
N VAL A 6 -10.88 -7.47 7.24
CA VAL A 6 -10.92 -6.00 7.12
C VAL A 6 -10.58 -5.56 5.70
N ARG A 7 -9.54 -6.11 5.08
CA ARG A 7 -9.15 -5.78 3.69
C ARG A 7 -10.18 -6.22 2.66
N SER A 8 -10.95 -7.26 2.95
CA SER A 8 -11.94 -7.79 2.02
C SER A 8 -13.31 -7.14 2.12
N ARG A 9 -13.50 -6.23 3.07
CA ARG A 9 -14.79 -5.54 3.28
C ARG A 9 -15.26 -4.75 2.04
N PRO A 10 -16.54 -4.64 1.81
CA PRO A 10 -17.65 -5.22 2.56
C PRO A 10 -17.94 -6.69 2.21
N LYS A 11 -17.10 -7.35 1.42
CA LYS A 11 -17.31 -8.71 0.91
C LYS A 11 -17.14 -9.76 1.99
N ALA A 12 -18.03 -10.77 1.97
CA ALA A 12 -17.84 -11.97 2.77
C ALA A 12 -16.80 -12.89 2.11
N LEU A 13 -15.94 -13.49 2.92
CA LEU A 13 -14.98 -14.50 2.47
C LEU A 13 -15.48 -15.89 2.78
N SER A 14 -15.34 -16.81 1.83
CA SER A 14 -15.67 -18.21 2.06
C SER A 14 -14.70 -18.86 3.05
N LYS A 15 -15.18 -19.88 3.78
CA LYS A 15 -14.33 -20.66 4.69
C LYS A 15 -13.11 -21.23 3.99
N GLN A 16 -13.29 -21.72 2.75
CA GLN A 16 -12.19 -22.28 1.96
C GLN A 16 -11.14 -21.22 1.62
N HIS A 17 -11.56 -20.02 1.22
CA HIS A 17 -10.64 -18.92 0.92
C HIS A 17 -9.84 -18.51 2.14
N ILE A 18 -10.51 -18.33 3.30
CA ILE A 18 -9.85 -17.96 4.55
C ILE A 18 -8.82 -19.00 4.96
N ARG A 19 -9.16 -20.30 4.88
CA ARG A 19 -8.23 -21.38 5.21
C ARG A 19 -7.01 -21.39 4.29
N GLY A 20 -7.21 -21.25 2.98
CA GLY A 20 -6.12 -21.21 2.03
C GLY A 20 -5.16 -20.05 2.23
N GLN A 21 -5.65 -18.91 2.75
CA GLN A 21 -4.81 -17.74 3.06
C GLN A 21 -4.08 -17.87 4.40
N LEU A 22 -4.72 -18.42 5.43
CA LEU A 22 -4.13 -18.51 6.77
C LEU A 22 -3.25 -19.75 6.96
N TRP A 23 -3.54 -20.84 6.26
CA TRP A 23 -2.82 -22.10 6.37
C TRP A 23 -2.55 -22.71 4.98
N PRO A 24 -1.69 -22.07 4.16
CA PRO A 24 -1.47 -22.47 2.77
C PRO A 24 -0.86 -23.87 2.63
N GLU A 25 -0.09 -24.32 3.63
CA GLU A 25 0.62 -25.61 3.59
C GLU A 25 0.00 -26.68 4.49
N THR A 26 -1.12 -26.39 5.15
CA THR A 26 -1.72 -27.31 6.12
C THR A 26 -3.21 -27.54 5.81
N VAL A 27 -3.61 -28.78 5.72
CA VAL A 27 -5.03 -29.14 5.61
C VAL A 27 -5.70 -28.99 6.97
N VAL A 28 -6.33 -27.85 7.20
CA VAL A 28 -7.09 -27.57 8.43
C VAL A 28 -8.59 -27.73 8.19
N GLY A 29 -9.27 -28.35 9.16
CA GLY A 29 -10.72 -28.54 9.12
C GLY A 29 -11.50 -27.24 9.44
N ASP A 30 -12.82 -27.31 9.29
CA ASP A 30 -13.72 -26.19 9.62
C ASP A 30 -13.68 -25.85 11.13
N ALA A 31 -13.36 -26.81 11.98
CA ALA A 31 -13.23 -26.61 13.42
C ALA A 31 -12.11 -25.62 13.77
N SER A 32 -10.95 -25.71 13.13
CA SER A 32 -9.82 -24.80 13.36
C SER A 32 -10.16 -23.34 13.01
N LEU A 33 -10.87 -23.15 11.91
CA LEU A 33 -11.34 -21.81 11.53
C LEU A 33 -12.37 -21.28 12.51
N THR A 34 -13.26 -22.13 13.01
CA THR A 34 -14.28 -21.74 13.99
C THR A 34 -13.63 -21.31 15.31
N VAL A 35 -12.57 -22.02 15.76
CA VAL A 35 -11.80 -21.65 16.96
C VAL A 35 -11.10 -20.30 16.74
N ALA A 36 -10.41 -20.12 15.59
CA ALA A 36 -9.73 -18.87 15.30
C ALA A 36 -10.69 -17.66 15.23
N VAL A 37 -11.92 -17.88 14.74
CA VAL A 37 -12.97 -16.83 14.76
C VAL A 37 -13.48 -16.56 16.17
N ALA A 38 -13.63 -17.57 17.00
CA ALA A 38 -14.04 -17.41 18.38
C ALA A 38 -12.99 -16.65 19.20
N GLU A 39 -11.71 -16.99 19.05
CA GLU A 39 -10.59 -16.27 19.66
C GLU A 39 -10.52 -14.81 19.20
N LEU A 40 -10.70 -14.57 17.91
CA LEU A 40 -10.76 -13.22 17.37
C LEU A 40 -11.90 -12.41 17.97
N ARG A 41 -13.10 -12.99 18.07
CA ARG A 41 -14.24 -12.33 18.72
C ARG A 41 -13.96 -12.03 20.19
N SER A 42 -13.41 -12.98 20.91
CA SER A 42 -13.04 -12.79 22.32
C SER A 42 -12.04 -11.63 22.47
N ALA A 43 -11.04 -11.55 21.63
CA ALA A 43 -10.05 -10.48 21.64
C ALA A 43 -10.63 -9.09 21.30
N LEU A 44 -11.68 -9.05 20.48
CA LEU A 44 -12.37 -7.81 20.08
C LEU A 44 -13.54 -7.44 21.00
N GLY A 45 -13.89 -8.28 21.97
CA GLY A 45 -15.11 -8.11 22.77
C GLY A 45 -16.39 -8.21 21.91
N ASP A 46 -16.37 -9.05 20.88
CA ASP A 46 -17.46 -9.20 19.91
C ASP A 46 -18.32 -10.41 20.23
N ASP A 47 -19.64 -10.29 20.09
CA ASP A 47 -20.60 -11.37 20.32
C ASP A 47 -21.06 -12.01 19.01
N ALA A 48 -21.13 -13.35 18.99
CA ALA A 48 -21.60 -14.11 17.83
C ALA A 48 -23.09 -13.90 17.53
N LYS A 49 -23.89 -13.53 18.52
CA LYS A 49 -25.34 -13.30 18.39
C LYS A 49 -25.65 -11.87 17.93
N GLU A 50 -24.85 -10.91 18.41
CA GLU A 50 -24.93 -9.50 18.01
C GLU A 50 -23.56 -9.01 17.52
N PRO A 51 -23.13 -9.46 16.32
CA PRO A 51 -21.77 -9.22 15.84
C PRO A 51 -21.58 -7.75 15.46
N ARG A 52 -20.67 -7.08 16.14
CA ARG A 52 -20.23 -5.71 15.83
C ARG A 52 -19.10 -5.68 14.79
N TYR A 53 -18.22 -6.66 14.82
CA TYR A 53 -17.02 -6.70 14.00
C TYR A 53 -16.93 -7.90 13.07
N VAL A 54 -17.28 -9.10 13.53
CA VAL A 54 -17.15 -10.32 12.73
C VAL A 54 -18.52 -10.99 12.54
N ARG A 55 -19.11 -10.79 11.37
CA ARG A 55 -20.40 -11.37 11.00
C ARG A 55 -20.22 -12.77 10.39
N THR A 56 -21.00 -13.73 10.86
CA THR A 56 -21.11 -15.05 10.21
C THR A 56 -22.08 -14.97 9.03
N VAL A 57 -21.65 -15.41 7.85
CA VAL A 57 -22.50 -15.62 6.69
C VAL A 57 -22.80 -17.10 6.62
N TYR A 58 -23.96 -17.53 7.06
CA TYR A 58 -24.36 -18.91 7.17
C TYR A 58 -24.20 -19.67 5.86
N GLY A 59 -23.62 -20.87 5.93
CA GLY A 59 -23.35 -21.71 4.77
C GLY A 59 -22.19 -21.23 3.87
N PHE A 60 -21.62 -20.04 4.11
CA PHE A 60 -20.58 -19.48 3.25
C PHE A 60 -19.25 -19.21 4.00
N GLY A 61 -19.28 -18.36 5.04
CA GLY A 61 -18.06 -17.97 5.73
C GLY A 61 -18.23 -16.78 6.65
N TYR A 62 -17.31 -15.82 6.59
CA TYR A 62 -17.26 -14.69 7.51
C TYR A 62 -17.02 -13.37 6.76
N ALA A 63 -17.53 -12.27 7.33
CA ALA A 63 -17.32 -10.92 6.84
C ALA A 63 -17.00 -9.98 7.98
N PHE A 64 -16.26 -8.92 7.70
CA PHE A 64 -16.14 -7.80 8.63
C PHE A 64 -17.40 -6.95 8.54
N ALA A 65 -18.08 -6.71 9.68
CA ALA A 65 -19.33 -5.97 9.76
C ALA A 65 -19.19 -4.63 10.51
N GLY A 66 -18.07 -4.43 11.20
CA GLY A 66 -17.82 -3.18 11.90
C GLY A 66 -17.76 -2.02 10.92
N GLU A 67 -18.32 -0.87 11.31
CA GLU A 67 -17.86 0.40 10.80
C GLU A 67 -16.43 0.58 11.30
N ALA A 68 -15.48 -0.10 10.64
CA ALA A 68 -14.17 0.44 10.62
C ALA A 68 -14.34 1.71 9.79
N GLU A 69 -14.56 2.85 10.42
CA GLU A 69 -14.10 4.07 9.83
C GLU A 69 -12.69 3.72 9.37
N ALA A 70 -12.48 3.74 8.05
CA ALA A 70 -11.15 4.02 7.61
C ALA A 70 -10.87 5.35 8.32
N GLU A 71 -10.23 5.28 9.50
CA GLU A 71 -9.49 6.42 9.95
C GLU A 71 -8.78 6.83 8.68
N LYS A 72 -9.15 7.99 8.16
CA LYS A 72 -8.41 8.68 7.11
C LYS A 72 -7.02 8.75 7.70
N ASP A 73 -6.34 7.70 7.39
CA ASP A 73 -5.02 7.30 7.71
C ASP A 73 -4.23 8.43 8.38
N ARG A 74 -4.19 8.37 9.71
CA ARG A 74 -2.93 8.58 10.37
C ARG A 74 -2.28 7.20 10.40
N GLY A 75 -1.64 6.86 9.28
CA GLY A 75 -0.81 5.67 9.17
C GLY A 75 0.22 5.66 10.27
N VAL A 76 -0.09 4.90 11.32
CA VAL A 76 0.89 4.39 12.25
C VAL A 76 1.00 2.91 12.00
N SER A 77 1.56 2.61 10.87
CA SER A 77 2.24 1.34 10.66
C SER A 77 3.55 1.41 11.42
N SER A 78 3.74 0.48 12.32
CA SER A 78 5.03 -0.01 12.80
C SER A 78 6.25 0.65 12.12
N THR A 79 6.98 1.53 12.83
CA THR A 79 8.39 1.92 12.57
C THR A 79 8.83 2.11 11.09
N GLY A 80 7.93 2.51 10.19
CA GLY A 80 8.26 2.78 8.80
C GLY A 80 7.74 4.15 8.39
N VAL A 81 8.61 5.03 7.96
CA VAL A 81 8.22 6.28 7.30
C VAL A 81 7.42 5.94 6.05
N ALA A 82 6.24 6.57 5.88
CA ALA A 82 5.38 6.35 4.73
C ALA A 82 6.15 6.49 3.40
N PRO A 83 5.83 5.69 2.38
CA PRO A 83 6.41 5.84 1.05
C PRO A 83 6.27 7.27 0.56
N ARG A 84 7.31 7.79 -0.08
CA ARG A 84 7.37 9.19 -0.50
C ARG A 84 8.18 9.36 -1.77
N VAL A 85 7.89 10.44 -2.47
CA VAL A 85 8.68 10.92 -3.61
C VAL A 85 9.43 12.18 -3.19
N LEU A 86 10.72 12.19 -3.47
CA LEU A 86 11.58 13.35 -3.31
C LEU A 86 11.73 14.04 -4.67
N TRP A 87 11.43 15.31 -4.72
CA TRP A 87 11.63 16.16 -5.89
C TRP A 87 12.21 17.50 -5.48
N GLU A 88 13.45 17.78 -5.87
CA GLU A 88 14.22 18.93 -5.43
C GLU A 88 14.32 18.97 -3.90
N LYS A 89 13.73 20.00 -3.25
CA LYS A 89 13.65 20.15 -1.79
C LYS A 89 12.30 19.71 -1.21
N ARG A 90 11.42 19.10 -2.03
CA ARG A 90 10.08 18.70 -1.63
C ARG A 90 10.03 17.22 -1.31
N ILE A 91 9.39 16.90 -0.21
CA ILE A 91 9.03 15.53 0.18
C ILE A 91 7.53 15.41 -0.01
N ILE A 92 7.10 14.55 -0.92
CA ILE A 92 5.69 14.35 -1.25
C ILE A 92 5.31 12.95 -0.77
N PRO A 93 4.48 12.83 0.29
CA PRO A 93 4.05 11.53 0.78
C PRO A 93 3.15 10.83 -0.24
N LEU A 94 3.27 9.52 -0.32
CA LEU A 94 2.40 8.67 -1.11
C LEU A 94 1.40 7.96 -0.18
N VAL A 95 0.21 7.69 -0.71
CA VAL A 95 -0.83 6.92 -0.01
C VAL A 95 -0.90 5.50 -0.55
N GLU A 96 -1.47 4.59 0.23
CA GLU A 96 -1.77 3.23 -0.22
C GLU A 96 -2.68 3.28 -1.46
N GLY A 97 -2.38 2.47 -2.46
CA GLY A 97 -3.08 2.46 -3.74
C GLY A 97 -2.48 3.38 -4.80
N GLU A 98 -3.31 4.04 -5.58
CA GLU A 98 -2.88 4.80 -6.77
C GLU A 98 -2.52 6.25 -6.43
N ASN A 99 -1.32 6.65 -6.82
CA ASN A 99 -0.80 8.01 -6.70
C ASN A 99 -0.43 8.52 -8.10
N VAL A 100 -1.30 9.32 -8.70
CA VAL A 100 -1.04 9.90 -10.01
C VAL A 100 -0.06 11.05 -9.91
N LEU A 101 0.98 11.02 -10.74
CA LEU A 101 1.99 12.06 -10.86
C LEU A 101 1.76 12.87 -12.14
N GLY A 102 1.90 14.18 -12.07
CA GLY A 102 1.74 15.01 -13.25
C GLY A 102 1.78 16.50 -12.94
N ARG A 103 1.58 17.30 -14.00
CA ARG A 103 1.60 18.76 -13.91
C ARG A 103 0.24 19.34 -13.50
N ASP A 104 -0.85 18.57 -13.62
CA ASP A 104 -2.19 19.03 -13.30
C ASP A 104 -2.32 19.41 -11.81
N GLU A 105 -3.23 20.34 -11.50
CA GLU A 105 -3.48 20.76 -10.12
C GLU A 105 -4.28 19.71 -9.34
N ASP A 106 -5.03 18.89 -10.05
CA ASP A 106 -5.92 17.88 -9.48
C ASP A 106 -5.23 16.53 -9.18
N VAL A 107 -3.92 16.38 -9.48
CA VAL A 107 -3.21 15.13 -9.19
C VAL A 107 -2.59 15.12 -7.80
N PRO A 108 -2.62 13.97 -7.09
CA PRO A 108 -2.05 13.83 -5.75
C PRO A 108 -0.56 14.22 -5.67
N VAL A 109 0.22 13.88 -6.69
CA VAL A 109 1.66 14.17 -6.75
C VAL A 109 1.94 15.18 -7.87
N ARG A 110 1.76 16.46 -7.54
CA ARG A 110 1.96 17.54 -8.51
C ARG A 110 3.44 17.82 -8.76
N ILE A 111 3.85 17.63 -10.01
CA ILE A 111 5.19 17.94 -10.53
C ILE A 111 5.07 19.00 -11.61
N ASP A 112 5.08 20.26 -11.19
CA ASP A 112 4.94 21.40 -12.09
C ASP A 112 6.29 21.75 -12.73
N ALA A 113 6.62 20.99 -13.77
CA ALA A 113 7.88 21.17 -14.49
C ALA A 113 7.70 21.00 -16.01
N PRO A 114 8.53 21.70 -16.81
CA PRO A 114 8.50 21.59 -18.27
C PRO A 114 8.68 20.15 -18.75
N GLY A 115 7.83 19.74 -19.67
CA GLY A 115 7.88 18.39 -20.25
C GLY A 115 7.09 17.33 -19.51
N VAL A 116 6.64 17.59 -18.29
CA VAL A 116 5.74 16.70 -17.55
C VAL A 116 4.31 16.85 -18.08
N SER A 117 3.65 15.73 -18.39
CA SER A 117 2.25 15.71 -18.84
C SER A 117 1.30 15.99 -17.67
N ARG A 118 0.06 16.43 -17.97
CA ARG A 118 -0.96 16.70 -16.95
C ARG A 118 -1.15 15.51 -16.00
N ARG A 119 -1.39 14.33 -16.54
CA ARG A 119 -1.30 13.02 -15.89
C ARG A 119 -0.19 12.27 -16.60
N HIS A 120 0.93 12.06 -15.92
CA HIS A 120 2.15 11.55 -16.56
C HIS A 120 2.38 10.08 -16.25
N ALA A 121 2.37 9.74 -14.99
CA ALA A 121 2.59 8.39 -14.49
C ALA A 121 1.71 8.11 -13.28
N CYS A 122 1.60 6.85 -12.89
CA CYS A 122 0.94 6.43 -11.66
C CYS A 122 1.88 5.54 -10.84
N ILE A 123 2.11 5.88 -9.57
CA ILE A 123 2.76 5.00 -8.61
C ILE A 123 1.65 4.30 -7.82
N ARG A 124 1.66 2.96 -7.88
CA ARG A 124 0.80 2.12 -7.05
C ARG A 124 1.60 1.58 -5.88
N VAL A 125 1.15 1.90 -4.66
CA VAL A 125 1.76 1.44 -3.41
C VAL A 125 0.91 0.31 -2.84
N VAL A 126 1.55 -0.79 -2.45
CA VAL A 126 0.93 -1.92 -1.76
C VAL A 126 1.83 -2.32 -0.60
N GLY A 127 1.50 -1.86 0.60
CA GLY A 127 2.34 -2.04 1.78
C GLY A 127 3.71 -1.35 1.61
N SER A 128 4.79 -2.14 1.58
CA SER A 128 6.16 -1.65 1.34
C SER A 128 6.56 -1.62 -0.13
N ASP A 129 5.77 -2.26 -0.99
CA ASP A 129 6.08 -2.41 -2.40
C ASP A 129 5.45 -1.28 -3.22
N ALA A 130 6.17 -0.84 -4.24
CA ALA A 130 5.66 0.15 -5.17
C ALA A 130 5.98 -0.22 -6.62
N THR A 131 5.05 0.10 -7.50
CA THR A 131 5.23 0.01 -8.96
C THR A 131 4.88 1.33 -9.60
N ILE A 132 5.55 1.67 -10.69
CA ILE A 132 5.25 2.84 -11.51
C ILE A 132 4.84 2.43 -12.91
N GLU A 133 3.84 3.11 -13.46
CA GLU A 133 3.35 2.93 -14.82
C GLU A 133 3.21 4.29 -15.52
N ASP A 134 3.60 4.35 -16.80
CA ASP A 134 3.40 5.54 -17.63
C ASP A 134 1.95 5.61 -18.12
N LEU A 135 1.30 6.76 -17.97
CA LEU A 135 -0.10 6.97 -18.35
C LEU A 135 -0.26 7.51 -19.78
N GLY A 136 0.63 7.16 -20.69
CA GLY A 136 0.65 7.69 -22.05
C GLY A 136 1.22 9.11 -22.11
N SER A 137 2.28 9.34 -21.36
CA SER A 137 2.92 10.65 -21.32
C SER A 137 3.59 11.02 -22.64
N LYS A 138 3.74 12.33 -22.91
CA LYS A 138 4.36 12.81 -24.14
C LYS A 138 5.87 12.50 -24.23
N ASN A 139 6.56 12.50 -23.08
CA ASN A 139 8.02 12.44 -23.03
C ASN A 139 8.55 11.23 -22.26
N GLY A 140 7.67 10.31 -21.86
CA GLY A 140 8.00 9.03 -21.23
C GLY A 140 8.43 9.12 -19.77
N THR A 141 8.26 7.99 -19.08
CA THR A 141 8.71 7.71 -17.71
C THR A 141 9.90 6.75 -17.78
N TYR A 142 10.93 6.99 -16.97
CA TYR A 142 12.17 6.22 -16.96
C TYR A 142 12.50 5.80 -15.52
N VAL A 143 12.94 4.56 -15.33
CA VAL A 143 13.32 4.03 -13.99
C VAL A 143 14.81 3.69 -13.97
N GLY A 144 15.50 4.10 -12.92
CA GLY A 144 16.94 3.97 -12.78
C GLY A 144 17.70 4.75 -13.86
N ASP A 145 18.82 4.17 -14.30
CA ASP A 145 19.67 4.71 -15.37
C ASP A 145 19.17 4.31 -16.79
N GLY A 146 17.94 3.79 -16.89
CA GLY A 146 17.36 3.33 -18.13
C GLY A 146 17.32 4.43 -19.21
N ALA A 147 17.87 4.12 -20.38
CA ALA A 147 17.86 5.02 -21.54
C ALA A 147 16.51 5.02 -22.27
N SER A 148 15.70 3.99 -22.11
CA SER A 148 14.37 3.84 -22.73
C SER A 148 13.25 4.06 -21.74
N PRO A 149 12.12 4.64 -22.17
CA PRO A 149 10.95 4.77 -21.32
C PRO A 149 10.38 3.39 -20.97
N ILE A 150 9.76 3.28 -19.80
CA ILE A 150 9.03 2.07 -19.41
C ILE A 150 7.81 1.88 -20.31
N THR A 151 7.48 0.63 -20.60
CA THR A 151 6.32 0.26 -21.46
C THR A 151 5.19 -0.41 -20.69
N GLY A 152 5.34 -0.55 -19.38
CA GLY A 152 4.36 -1.16 -18.48
C GLY A 152 4.73 -0.98 -17.02
N PRO A 153 3.95 -1.56 -16.09
CA PRO A 153 4.22 -1.47 -14.67
C PRO A 153 5.63 -1.97 -14.33
N THR A 154 6.40 -1.13 -13.67
CA THR A 154 7.81 -1.37 -13.30
C THR A 154 7.97 -1.19 -11.80
N VAL A 155 8.67 -2.11 -11.14
CA VAL A 155 8.93 -2.06 -9.69
C VAL A 155 9.82 -0.87 -9.36
N LEU A 156 9.48 -0.15 -8.28
CA LEU A 156 10.29 0.91 -7.68
C LEU A 156 10.89 0.39 -6.35
N PRO A 157 12.13 -0.07 -6.35
CA PRO A 157 12.84 -0.39 -5.11
C PRO A 157 13.01 0.85 -4.22
N ASP A 158 13.30 0.64 -2.93
CA ASP A 158 13.66 1.74 -2.05
C ASP A 158 14.89 2.50 -2.59
N ASP A 159 14.92 3.81 -2.39
CA ASP A 159 15.94 4.74 -2.91
C ASP A 159 16.08 4.74 -4.45
N CYS A 160 15.04 4.30 -5.15
CA CYS A 160 15.04 4.25 -6.60
C CYS A 160 14.94 5.64 -7.22
N ARG A 161 15.83 5.96 -8.14
CA ARG A 161 15.74 7.14 -8.99
C ARG A 161 14.86 6.85 -10.19
N PHE A 162 13.99 7.77 -10.54
CA PHE A 162 13.19 7.70 -11.75
C PHE A 162 13.00 9.11 -12.34
N ARG A 163 12.60 9.18 -13.60
CA ARG A 163 12.41 10.45 -14.30
C ARG A 163 11.04 10.51 -14.99
N LEU A 164 10.40 11.65 -14.86
CA LEU A 164 9.26 12.03 -15.70
C LEU A 164 9.78 13.02 -16.74
N ALA A 165 9.87 12.60 -18.00
CA ALA A 165 10.58 13.35 -19.02
C ALA A 165 12.08 13.58 -18.62
N ARG A 166 12.44 14.81 -18.29
CA ARG A 166 13.78 15.20 -17.83
C ARG A 166 13.86 15.46 -16.33
N VAL A 167 12.74 15.37 -15.62
CA VAL A 167 12.66 15.68 -14.18
C VAL A 167 13.05 14.46 -13.38
N LEU A 168 14.12 14.58 -12.60
CA LEU A 168 14.60 13.53 -11.71
C LEU A 168 13.83 13.55 -10.40
N LEU A 169 13.38 12.37 -9.97
CA LEU A 169 12.71 12.11 -8.70
C LEU A 169 13.33 10.90 -8.03
N VAL A 170 13.16 10.79 -6.72
CA VAL A 170 13.60 9.63 -5.95
C VAL A 170 12.41 9.08 -5.18
N PHE A 171 12.16 7.78 -5.31
CA PHE A 171 11.21 7.06 -4.49
C PHE A 171 11.89 6.54 -3.23
N ARG A 172 11.23 6.68 -2.07
CA ARG A 172 11.68 6.10 -0.81
C ARG A 172 10.53 5.45 -0.07
N SER A 173 10.75 4.22 0.39
CA SER A 173 9.82 3.45 1.23
C SER A 173 10.31 3.31 2.67
N SER A 174 11.60 3.55 2.93
CA SER A 174 12.23 3.41 4.25
C SER A 174 12.52 4.77 4.92
N PRO A 175 12.64 4.82 6.27
CA PRO A 175 13.15 6.00 6.96
C PRO A 175 14.60 6.30 6.51
N GLU A 176 14.97 7.57 6.50
CA GLU A 176 16.36 7.93 6.29
C GLU A 176 17.24 7.23 7.33
N ALA A 177 18.20 6.42 6.87
CA ALA A 177 19.31 6.03 7.72
C ALA A 177 20.04 7.32 8.08
N GLY A 178 19.83 7.81 9.30
CA GLY A 178 20.47 9.02 9.80
C GLY A 178 21.97 8.90 9.59
N SER A 179 22.56 9.83 8.85
CA SER A 179 24.00 10.03 8.80
C SER A 179 24.49 10.29 10.21
N THR A 180 25.02 9.26 10.85
CA THR A 180 25.77 9.41 12.11
C THR A 180 27.05 10.14 11.74
N LEU A 181 27.06 11.45 11.87
CA LEU A 181 28.28 12.24 11.96
C LEU A 181 29.00 11.77 13.23
N THR A 182 29.93 10.85 13.04
CA THR A 182 30.92 10.55 14.08
C THR A 182 31.82 11.77 14.20
N GLU A 183 31.53 12.66 15.14
CA GLU A 183 32.52 13.63 15.61
C GLU A 183 33.65 12.86 16.29
N HIS A 184 34.75 12.69 15.56
CA HIS A 184 36.01 12.41 16.17
C HIS A 184 36.53 13.67 16.84
N ARG A 185 36.34 13.76 18.16
CA ARG A 185 37.12 14.64 19.02
C ARG A 185 38.44 13.93 19.29
N GLY A 186 39.53 14.39 18.63
CA GLY A 186 40.90 14.17 19.03
C GLY A 186 41.31 15.18 20.09
#